data_bd03fcfe986a788aead6117540f8aaf8
#
_entry.id   bd03fcfe986a788aead6117540f8aaf8
#
_cell.length_a   1.000
_cell.length_b   1.000
_cell.length_c   1.000
_cell.angle_alpha   90.00
_cell.angle_beta   90.00
_cell.angle_gamma   90.00
#
_symmetry.space_group_name_H-M   'P 1'
#
loop_
_entity.id
_entity.type
_entity.pdbx_description
1 polymer ?
#
loop_
_entity_poly.entity_id
_entity_poly.type
_entity_poly.pdbx_seq_one_letter_code
_entity_poly.pdbx_strand_id
1 'polypeptide(L)'
;METEEKSVKILTKYFSDVLDEIVVETLWAEVIDEEKGWYKVDNIPFYGAEFSCGDVVLAEYDEAEMCLVYRKVVEYSGNSTVQVVILEDGFDIESLREEFNELGFYSEKTTSSYFVLEIPFDKNYNIIYTKLLALQDKGLLDFAEPVLSEKHFKEK
;
A
#
# COMPACT_ATOMS: atom_id res chain seq x y z
N MET A 1 29.62 -5.12 -14.36
CA MET A 1 28.53 -4.73 -15.25
C MET A 1 27.29 -4.49 -14.41
N GLU A 2 26.84 -3.27 -14.39
CA GLU A 2 25.67 -2.92 -13.62
C GLU A 2 24.44 -3.53 -14.27
N THR A 3 23.70 -4.31 -13.49
CA THR A 3 22.37 -4.74 -13.90
C THR A 3 21.41 -3.57 -13.66
N GLU A 4 20.94 -2.98 -14.73
CA GLU A 4 19.87 -1.99 -14.62
C GLU A 4 18.62 -2.66 -14.05
N GLU A 5 18.13 -2.12 -12.95
CA GLU A 5 16.83 -2.53 -12.40
C GLU A 5 15.76 -2.14 -13.41
N LYS A 6 15.04 -3.13 -13.93
CA LYS A 6 13.92 -2.87 -14.84
C LYS A 6 12.67 -2.63 -14.01
N SER A 7 12.09 -1.45 -14.17
CA SER A 7 10.77 -1.12 -13.63
C SER A 7 9.72 -1.30 -14.72
N VAL A 8 8.62 -1.93 -14.37
CA VAL A 8 7.47 -2.14 -15.25
C VAL A 8 6.21 -1.66 -14.54
N LYS A 9 5.16 -1.42 -15.32
CA LYS A 9 3.84 -1.10 -14.79
C LYS A 9 2.97 -2.34 -14.80
N ILE A 10 2.26 -2.56 -13.69
CA ILE A 10 1.30 -3.65 -13.55
C ILE A 10 -0.07 -3.05 -13.29
N LEU A 11 -1.07 -3.49 -14.04
CA LEU A 11 -2.46 -3.09 -13.85
C LEU A 11 -3.15 -4.09 -12.94
N THR A 12 -3.88 -3.60 -11.95
CA THR A 12 -4.72 -4.43 -11.10
C THR A 12 -6.15 -3.89 -11.07
N LYS A 13 -7.12 -4.79 -11.12
CA LYS A 13 -8.55 -4.48 -10.99
C LYS A 13 -9.06 -5.19 -9.75
N TYR A 14 -9.74 -4.47 -8.88
CA TYR A 14 -10.30 -5.05 -7.67
C TYR A 14 -11.45 -4.19 -7.15
N PHE A 15 -12.29 -4.78 -6.31
CA PHE A 15 -13.35 -4.03 -5.64
C PHE A 15 -12.74 -3.26 -4.46
N SER A 16 -12.98 -1.94 -4.42
CA SER A 16 -12.52 -1.08 -3.35
C SER A 16 -13.65 -0.83 -2.34
N ASP A 17 -13.46 -1.25 -1.10
CA ASP A 17 -14.42 -1.00 -0.03
C ASP A 17 -14.49 0.50 0.31
N VAL A 18 -13.39 1.22 0.13
CA VAL A 18 -13.34 2.67 0.37
C VAL A 18 -14.19 3.43 -0.62
N LEU A 19 -14.12 3.06 -1.91
CA LEU A 19 -14.85 3.73 -2.98
C LEU A 19 -16.19 3.06 -3.32
N ASP A 20 -16.43 1.86 -2.77
CA ASP A 20 -17.63 1.03 -3.04
C ASP A 20 -17.85 0.79 -4.54
N GLU A 21 -16.76 0.53 -5.26
CA GLU A 21 -16.77 0.28 -6.71
C GLU A 21 -15.55 -0.52 -7.15
N ILE A 22 -15.60 -1.06 -8.36
CA ILE A 22 -14.43 -1.69 -8.98
C ILE A 22 -13.48 -0.57 -9.42
N VAL A 23 -12.23 -0.66 -8.97
CA VAL A 23 -11.19 0.31 -9.33
C VAL A 23 -10.11 -0.37 -10.15
N VAL A 24 -9.45 0.43 -10.98
CA VAL A 24 -8.27 0.03 -11.75
C VAL A 24 -7.11 0.86 -11.23
N GLU A 25 -6.05 0.19 -10.82
CA GLU A 25 -4.85 0.85 -10.32
C GLU A 25 -3.64 0.33 -11.08
N THR A 26 -2.75 1.23 -11.46
CA THR A 26 -1.48 0.88 -12.12
C THR A 26 -0.35 1.13 -11.13
N LEU A 27 0.48 0.12 -10.93
CA LEU A 27 1.56 0.14 -9.95
C LEU A 27 2.89 -0.10 -10.65
N TRP A 28 3.94 0.57 -10.16
CA TRP A 28 5.30 0.25 -10.56
C TRP A 28 5.76 -1.01 -9.84
N ALA A 29 6.56 -1.81 -10.55
CA ALA A 29 7.14 -3.03 -10.00
C ALA A 29 8.53 -3.28 -10.60
N GLU A 30 9.36 -3.94 -9.82
CA GLU A 30 10.69 -4.37 -10.21
C GLU A 30 10.63 -5.81 -10.74
N VAL A 31 11.32 -6.09 -11.85
CA VAL A 31 11.37 -7.43 -12.42
C VAL A 31 12.21 -8.34 -11.53
N ILE A 32 11.61 -9.41 -11.00
CA ILE A 32 12.32 -10.45 -10.22
C ILE A 32 12.68 -11.64 -11.09
N ASP A 33 11.72 -12.18 -11.83
CA ASP A 33 11.93 -13.28 -12.76
C ASP A 33 10.96 -13.14 -13.94
N GLU A 34 11.47 -12.62 -15.06
CA GLU A 34 10.63 -12.31 -16.22
C GLU A 34 10.00 -13.58 -16.84
N GLU A 35 10.72 -14.70 -16.84
CA GLU A 35 10.20 -15.96 -17.39
C GLU A 35 9.03 -16.50 -16.59
N LYS A 36 9.10 -16.38 -15.26
CA LYS A 36 8.04 -16.81 -14.36
C LYS A 36 6.91 -15.79 -14.22
N GLY A 37 7.14 -14.55 -14.67
CA GLY A 37 6.18 -13.47 -14.51
C GLY A 37 6.12 -12.93 -13.09
N TRP A 38 7.25 -12.91 -12.39
CA TRP A 38 7.33 -12.46 -10.99
C TRP A 38 7.89 -11.05 -10.91
N TYR A 39 7.16 -10.20 -10.20
CA TYR A 39 7.48 -8.78 -10.06
C TYR A 39 7.30 -8.35 -8.62
N LYS A 40 8.21 -7.52 -8.13
CA LYS A 40 8.13 -6.95 -6.78
C LYS A 40 7.46 -5.58 -6.85
N VAL A 41 6.36 -5.43 -6.16
CA VAL A 41 5.58 -4.18 -6.13
C VAL A 41 6.41 -3.08 -5.46
N ASP A 42 6.49 -1.92 -6.11
CA ASP A 42 7.30 -0.77 -5.68
C ASP A 42 6.45 0.50 -5.47
N ASN A 43 5.18 0.33 -5.19
CA ASN A 43 4.26 1.39 -4.80
C ASN A 43 3.38 0.91 -3.65
N ILE A 44 2.86 1.86 -2.88
CA ILE A 44 1.83 1.55 -1.88
C ILE A 44 0.48 1.58 -2.60
N PRO A 45 -0.30 0.46 -2.63
CA PRO A 45 -1.62 0.48 -3.24
C PRO A 45 -2.56 1.44 -2.50
N PHE A 46 -3.33 2.25 -3.25
CA PHE A 46 -4.14 3.31 -2.67
C PHE A 46 -5.53 2.86 -2.19
N TYR A 47 -6.14 1.89 -2.87
CA TYR A 47 -7.58 1.66 -2.70
C TYR A 47 -7.95 0.30 -2.14
N GLY A 48 -7.01 -0.40 -1.52
CA GLY A 48 -7.30 -1.65 -0.82
C GLY A 48 -7.01 -2.91 -1.61
N ALA A 49 -5.98 -2.90 -2.45
CA ALA A 49 -5.48 -4.12 -3.10
C ALA A 49 -5.09 -5.17 -2.04
N GLU A 50 -5.14 -6.43 -2.42
CA GLU A 50 -4.83 -7.56 -1.51
C GLU A 50 -3.34 -7.79 -1.28
N PHE A 51 -2.50 -6.89 -1.75
CA PHE A 51 -1.04 -6.96 -1.60
C PHE A 51 -0.49 -5.61 -1.16
N SER A 52 0.73 -5.63 -0.64
CA SER A 52 1.45 -4.45 -0.16
C SER A 52 2.69 -4.18 -1.00
N CYS A 53 3.22 -2.98 -0.87
CA CYS A 53 4.55 -2.64 -1.41
C CYS A 53 5.58 -3.64 -0.88
N GLY A 54 6.44 -4.13 -1.77
CA GLY A 54 7.44 -5.14 -1.45
C GLY A 54 7.01 -6.58 -1.67
N ASP A 55 5.72 -6.84 -1.88
CA ASP A 55 5.23 -8.19 -2.19
C ASP A 55 5.65 -8.59 -3.61
N VAL A 56 5.96 -9.86 -3.81
CA VAL A 56 6.22 -10.42 -5.15
C VAL A 56 4.92 -10.98 -5.69
N VAL A 57 4.55 -10.52 -6.88
CA VAL A 57 3.28 -10.89 -7.51
C VAL A 57 3.53 -11.56 -8.87
N LEU A 58 2.61 -12.42 -9.27
CA LEU A 58 2.53 -12.95 -10.63
C LEU A 58 1.71 -11.97 -11.46
N ALA A 59 2.28 -11.52 -12.57
CA ALA A 59 1.57 -10.71 -13.56
C ALA A 59 1.82 -11.28 -14.94
N GLU A 60 0.81 -11.19 -15.80
CA GLU A 60 0.86 -11.71 -17.16
C GLU A 60 0.42 -10.64 -18.13
N TYR A 61 1.02 -10.65 -19.33
CA TYR A 61 0.62 -9.74 -20.40
C TYR A 61 -0.79 -10.11 -20.86
N ASP A 62 -1.68 -9.12 -20.87
CA ASP A 62 -3.05 -9.25 -21.30
C ASP A 62 -3.25 -8.46 -22.60
N GLU A 63 -3.61 -9.12 -23.69
CA GLU A 63 -3.77 -8.48 -25.01
C GLU A 63 -4.90 -7.45 -25.02
N ALA A 64 -5.98 -7.70 -24.26
CA ALA A 64 -7.10 -6.77 -24.18
C ALA A 64 -6.73 -5.48 -23.46
N GLU A 65 -5.92 -5.58 -22.40
CA GLU A 65 -5.45 -4.42 -21.63
C GLU A 65 -4.16 -3.83 -22.19
N MET A 66 -3.46 -4.57 -23.04
CA MET A 66 -2.18 -4.19 -23.65
C MET A 66 -1.08 -3.89 -22.62
N CYS A 67 -1.09 -4.61 -21.51
CA CYS A 67 -0.12 -4.44 -20.42
C CYS A 67 -0.06 -5.68 -19.53
N LEU A 68 0.89 -5.69 -18.60
CA LEU A 68 0.95 -6.70 -17.55
C LEU A 68 -0.22 -6.50 -16.59
N VAL A 69 -0.92 -7.59 -16.27
CA VAL A 69 -2.06 -7.59 -15.36
C VAL A 69 -1.77 -8.52 -14.18
N TYR A 70 -1.98 -8.01 -12.98
CA TYR A 70 -1.85 -8.77 -11.73
C TYR A 70 -2.74 -10.01 -11.72
N ARG A 71 -2.18 -11.14 -11.27
CA ARG A 71 -2.92 -12.40 -11.14
C ARG A 71 -3.02 -12.87 -9.69
N LYS A 72 -1.91 -12.95 -8.97
CA LYS A 72 -1.87 -13.41 -7.57
C LYS A 72 -0.58 -12.99 -6.89
N VAL A 73 -0.57 -13.06 -5.55
CA VAL A 73 0.64 -12.89 -4.76
C VAL A 73 1.43 -14.20 -4.77
N VAL A 74 2.72 -14.11 -5.06
CA VAL A 74 3.68 -15.23 -5.03
C VAL A 74 4.34 -15.32 -3.66
N GLU A 75 4.77 -14.17 -3.13
CA GLU A 75 5.46 -14.09 -1.84
C GLU A 75 5.11 -12.78 -1.15
N TYR A 76 4.64 -12.87 0.09
CA TYR A 76 4.38 -11.70 0.91
C TYR A 76 5.67 -11.19 1.55
N SER A 77 5.89 -9.90 1.51
CA SER A 77 7.04 -9.24 2.15
C SER A 77 6.91 -9.21 3.68
N GLY A 78 5.68 -9.28 4.17
CA GLY A 78 5.37 -9.02 5.58
C GLY A 78 5.08 -7.56 5.86
N ASN A 79 5.22 -6.67 4.87
CA ASN A 79 4.80 -5.28 4.99
C ASN A 79 3.29 -5.19 5.00
N SER A 80 2.76 -4.22 5.73
CA SER A 80 1.32 -3.96 5.79
C SER A 80 0.98 -2.62 5.14
N THR A 81 -0.28 -2.47 4.74
CA THR A 81 -0.81 -1.24 4.16
C THR A 81 -1.95 -0.75 5.04
N VAL A 82 -1.92 0.54 5.38
CA VAL A 82 -2.97 1.20 6.15
C VAL A 82 -3.50 2.38 5.35
N GLN A 83 -4.83 2.48 5.26
CA GLN A 83 -5.52 3.58 4.60
C GLN A 83 -6.00 4.56 5.67
N VAL A 84 -5.81 5.87 5.45
CA VAL A 84 -6.23 6.91 6.40
C VAL A 84 -7.09 7.94 5.68
N VAL A 85 -8.29 8.16 6.21
CA VAL A 85 -9.24 9.18 5.73
C VAL A 85 -9.34 10.27 6.79
N ILE A 86 -9.11 11.51 6.41
CA ILE A 86 -9.25 12.66 7.30
C ILE A 86 -10.72 13.10 7.29
N LEU A 87 -11.30 13.22 8.46
CA LEU A 87 -12.71 13.57 8.64
C LEU A 87 -12.92 15.05 8.99
N GLU A 88 -11.93 15.69 9.60
CA GLU A 88 -12.02 17.09 10.01
C GLU A 88 -11.42 18.03 8.98
N ASP A 89 -12.20 19.02 8.54
CA ASP A 89 -11.73 20.06 7.63
C ASP A 89 -10.61 20.89 8.31
N GLY A 90 -9.55 21.16 7.55
CA GLY A 90 -8.43 21.94 8.06
C GLY A 90 -7.42 21.15 8.88
N PHE A 91 -7.61 19.82 9.02
CA PHE A 91 -6.61 18.97 9.66
C PHE A 91 -5.30 18.99 8.86
N ASP A 92 -4.18 19.17 9.55
CA ASP A 92 -2.86 19.23 8.91
C ASP A 92 -2.33 17.82 8.62
N ILE A 93 -2.69 17.30 7.45
CA ILE A 93 -2.30 15.97 6.97
C ILE A 93 -0.78 15.88 6.77
N GLU A 94 -0.15 16.97 6.31
CA GLU A 94 1.29 16.97 6.05
C GLU A 94 2.11 16.85 7.32
N SER A 95 1.70 17.51 8.40
CA SER A 95 2.34 17.35 9.72
C SER A 95 2.26 15.92 10.22
N LEU A 96 1.12 15.27 10.04
CA LEU A 96 0.94 13.89 10.47
C LEU A 96 1.81 12.94 9.64
N ARG A 97 1.84 13.12 8.32
CA ARG A 97 2.67 12.32 7.42
C ARG A 97 4.16 12.50 7.74
N GLU A 98 4.59 13.73 8.03
CA GLU A 98 5.96 14.03 8.40
C GLU A 98 6.36 13.36 9.73
N GLU A 99 5.47 13.41 10.72
CA GLU A 99 5.65 12.71 12.00
C GLU A 99 5.87 11.20 11.78
N PHE A 100 5.02 10.57 10.95
CA PHE A 100 5.15 9.15 10.63
C PHE A 100 6.44 8.86 9.85
N ASN A 101 6.80 9.72 8.92
CA ASN A 101 8.04 9.57 8.14
C ASN A 101 9.28 9.61 9.02
N GLU A 102 9.31 10.49 10.02
CA GLU A 102 10.41 10.57 10.98
C GLU A 102 10.56 9.30 11.81
N LEU A 103 9.44 8.60 12.04
CA LEU A 103 9.43 7.32 12.74
C LEU A 103 9.76 6.12 11.84
N GLY A 104 9.97 6.37 10.54
CA GLY A 104 10.31 5.33 9.57
C GLY A 104 9.13 4.71 8.83
N PHE A 105 7.97 5.38 8.84
CA PHE A 105 6.76 4.89 8.15
C PHE A 105 6.44 5.79 6.97
N TYR A 106 6.60 5.26 5.77
CA TYR A 106 6.39 5.99 4.53
C TYR A 106 4.92 6.08 4.17
N SER A 107 4.54 7.17 3.54
CA SER A 107 3.17 7.39 3.12
C SER A 107 3.11 8.03 1.74
N GLU A 108 1.97 7.85 1.05
CA GLU A 108 1.67 8.51 -0.20
C GLU A 108 0.27 9.10 -0.11
N LYS A 109 0.12 10.31 -0.63
CA LYS A 109 -1.11 11.08 -0.56
C LYS A 109 -1.75 11.18 -1.95
N THR A 110 -3.07 10.97 -2.03
CA THR A 110 -3.84 11.22 -3.26
C THR A 110 -4.54 12.56 -3.23
N THR A 111 -5.15 12.91 -2.08
CA THR A 111 -5.91 14.15 -1.89
C THR A 111 -5.52 14.77 -0.54
N SER A 112 -6.09 15.94 -0.24
CA SER A 112 -5.88 16.58 1.07
C SER A 112 -6.55 15.85 2.24
N SER A 113 -7.37 14.83 1.95
CA SER A 113 -8.12 14.09 2.96
C SER A 113 -7.85 12.57 2.95
N TYR A 114 -6.96 12.09 2.12
CA TYR A 114 -6.71 10.65 2.01
C TYR A 114 -5.24 10.35 1.75
N PHE A 115 -4.66 9.45 2.55
CA PHE A 115 -3.31 8.95 2.31
C PHE A 115 -3.20 7.49 2.73
N VAL A 116 -2.15 6.83 2.26
CA VAL A 116 -1.85 5.44 2.61
C VAL A 116 -0.47 5.34 3.23
N LEU A 117 -0.33 4.42 4.18
CA LEU A 117 0.90 4.17 4.91
C LEU A 117 1.42 2.78 4.57
N GLU A 118 2.72 2.68 4.39
CA GLU A 118 3.43 1.41 4.40
C GLU A 118 3.95 1.16 5.81
N ILE A 119 3.62 -0.01 6.37
CA ILE A 119 4.17 -0.46 7.64
C ILE A 119 5.22 -1.51 7.32
N PRO A 120 6.52 -1.17 7.36
CA PRO A 120 7.58 -2.13 7.08
C PRO A 120 7.55 -3.30 8.06
N PHE A 121 7.89 -4.48 7.58
CA PHE A 121 7.88 -5.70 8.40
C PHE A 121 8.70 -5.56 9.69
N ASP A 122 9.87 -4.90 9.60
CA ASP A 122 10.81 -4.73 10.72
C ASP A 122 10.42 -3.63 11.71
N LYS A 123 9.34 -2.90 11.44
CA LYS A 123 8.83 -1.85 12.34
C LYS A 123 7.71 -2.38 13.21
N ASN A 124 7.60 -1.85 14.43
CA ASN A 124 6.53 -2.18 15.35
C ASN A 124 5.29 -1.34 15.00
N TYR A 125 4.22 -2.00 14.60
CA TYR A 125 2.98 -1.33 14.20
C TYR A 125 2.30 -0.61 15.38
N ASN A 126 2.50 -1.06 16.61
CA ASN A 126 1.85 -0.45 17.77
C ASN A 126 2.11 1.06 17.88
N ILE A 127 3.29 1.52 17.46
CA ILE A 127 3.67 2.94 17.47
C ILE A 127 2.68 3.78 16.66
N ILE A 128 2.32 3.30 15.47
CA ILE A 128 1.38 3.98 14.57
C ILE A 128 -0.06 3.70 14.98
N TYR A 129 -0.36 2.47 15.34
CA TYR A 129 -1.71 2.02 15.68
C TYR A 129 -2.29 2.81 16.84
N THR A 130 -1.52 2.99 17.93
CA THR A 130 -1.96 3.78 19.09
C THR A 130 -2.22 5.24 18.73
N LYS A 131 -1.40 5.82 17.86
CA LYS A 131 -1.58 7.20 17.38
C LYS A 131 -2.86 7.32 16.54
N LEU A 132 -3.07 6.38 15.61
CA LEU A 132 -4.26 6.37 14.76
C LEU A 132 -5.55 6.20 15.59
N LEU A 133 -5.52 5.29 16.59
CA LEU A 133 -6.65 5.10 17.48
C LEU A 133 -6.99 6.37 18.27
N ALA A 134 -5.98 7.06 18.78
CA ALA A 134 -6.18 8.31 19.54
C ALA A 134 -6.84 9.38 18.68
N LEU A 135 -6.40 9.52 17.44
CA LEU A 135 -6.97 10.48 16.48
C LEU A 135 -8.38 10.07 16.03
N GLN A 136 -8.62 8.77 15.86
CA GLN A 136 -9.94 8.23 15.52
C GLN A 136 -10.94 8.51 16.67
N ASP A 137 -10.52 8.30 17.91
CA ASP A 137 -11.36 8.57 19.09
C ASP A 137 -11.77 10.03 19.20
N LYS A 138 -10.95 10.94 18.71
CA LYS A 138 -11.25 12.38 18.64
C LYS A 138 -12.12 12.76 17.45
N GLY A 139 -12.44 11.81 16.57
CA GLY A 139 -13.23 12.06 15.37
C GLY A 139 -12.48 12.78 14.26
N LEU A 140 -11.15 12.85 14.32
CA LEU A 140 -10.33 13.59 13.35
C LEU A 140 -10.08 12.81 12.07
N LEU A 141 -10.02 11.47 12.17
CA LEU A 141 -9.76 10.60 11.04
C LEU A 141 -10.39 9.22 11.27
N ASP A 142 -10.40 8.43 10.21
CA ASP A 142 -10.73 7.00 10.27
C ASP A 142 -9.63 6.26 9.49
N PHE A 143 -9.46 4.97 9.75
CA PHE A 143 -8.44 4.19 9.04
C PHE A 143 -8.88 2.74 8.85
N ALA A 144 -8.30 2.10 7.85
CA ALA A 144 -8.53 0.70 7.53
C ALA A 144 -7.19 0.00 7.27
N GLU A 145 -7.19 -1.30 7.43
CA GLU A 145 -6.01 -2.16 7.32
C GLU A 145 -6.23 -3.22 6.23
N PRO A 146 -6.22 -2.83 4.93
CA PRO A 146 -6.54 -3.77 3.85
C PRO A 146 -5.55 -4.94 3.74
N VAL A 147 -4.30 -4.72 4.11
CA VAL A 147 -3.29 -5.77 4.21
C VAL A 147 -2.58 -5.62 5.55
N LEU A 148 -2.75 -6.60 6.42
CA LEU A 148 -2.13 -6.60 7.74
C LEU A 148 -1.42 -7.93 7.93
N SER A 149 -0.07 -7.88 8.05
CA SER A 149 0.72 -9.07 8.31
C SER A 149 0.41 -9.63 9.70
N GLU A 150 0.65 -10.92 9.89
CA GLU A 150 0.44 -11.58 11.19
C GLU A 150 1.25 -10.90 12.30
N LYS A 151 2.50 -10.53 12.00
CA LYS A 151 3.37 -9.82 12.95
C LYS A 151 2.73 -8.51 13.39
N HIS A 152 2.30 -7.68 12.44
CA HIS A 152 1.69 -6.39 12.74
C HIS A 152 0.35 -6.54 13.48
N PHE A 153 -0.43 -7.54 13.11
CA PHE A 153 -1.68 -7.86 13.81
C PHE A 153 -1.43 -8.15 15.29
N LYS A 154 -0.37 -8.92 15.60
CA LYS A 154 -0.02 -9.27 16.98
C LYS A 154 0.53 -8.09 17.78
N GLU A 155 1.03 -7.06 17.11
CA GLU A 155 1.59 -5.86 17.75
C GLU A 155 0.54 -4.83 18.16
N LYS A 156 -0.70 -5.01 17.75
CA LYS A 156 -1.82 -4.10 18.08
C LYS A 156 -2.16 -4.09 19.56
#